data_e024b18ca94b90b1e7fa1fa60fa493b2
#
_entry.id   e024b18ca94b90b1e7fa1fa60fa493b2
#
_cell.length_a   1.000
_cell.length_b   1.000
_cell.length_c   1.000
_cell.angle_alpha   90.00
_cell.angle_beta   90.00
_cell.angle_gamma   90.00
#
_symmetry.space_group_name_H-M   'P 1'
#
loop_
_entity.id
_entity.type
_entity.pdbx_description
1 polymer ?
#
loop_
_entity_poly.entity_id
_entity_poly.type
_entity_poly.pdbx_seq_one_letter_code
_entity_poly.pdbx_strand_id
1 'polypeptide(L)'
;MKKISAFLAAMLLPSLVLAQQSKSDMIAVAASDKTASAAVSSQAGRSPFFLLFDKQGRLVEAVDNPYKDSGNAGIPTLDFLASKGAKVVVAEGFGPKIVEVMKSKGMRPVEFKGNARDAVKKALELK
;
A
#
# COMPACT_ATOMS: atom_id res chain seq x y z
N MET A 1 25.56 1.59 39.16
CA MET A 1 24.94 2.89 39.17
C MET A 1 25.05 3.60 37.88
N LYS A 2 26.23 3.69 37.32
CA LYS A 2 26.39 4.33 36.02
C LYS A 2 25.73 3.57 34.91
N LYS A 3 25.49 2.30 35.09
CA LYS A 3 24.88 1.44 34.09
C LYS A 3 23.46 1.79 33.81
N ILE A 4 22.78 2.42 34.74
CA ILE A 4 21.38 2.72 34.61
C ILE A 4 21.12 3.75 33.51
N SER A 5 22.01 4.74 33.41
CA SER A 5 21.82 5.76 32.36
C SER A 5 21.97 5.17 30.97
N ALA A 6 22.85 4.21 30.81
CA ALA A 6 23.05 3.59 29.50
C ALA A 6 21.80 2.84 29.05
N PHE A 7 21.11 2.24 29.98
CA PHE A 7 19.87 1.54 29.67
C PHE A 7 18.83 2.45 29.07
N LEU A 8 18.64 3.59 29.67
CA LEU A 8 17.60 4.52 29.22
C LEU A 8 17.84 4.98 27.80
N ALA A 9 19.08 5.23 27.45
CA ALA A 9 19.41 5.67 26.11
C ALA A 9 19.08 4.58 25.08
N ALA A 10 19.35 3.34 25.41
CA ALA A 10 19.11 2.24 24.49
C ALA A 10 17.62 2.02 24.21
N MET A 11 16.77 2.33 25.16
CA MET A 11 15.34 2.07 25.00
C MET A 11 14.66 3.04 24.05
N LEU A 12 15.19 4.23 23.88
CA LEU A 12 14.57 5.21 22.99
C LEU A 12 14.82 4.90 21.52
N LEU A 13 15.98 4.40 21.17
CA LEU A 13 16.34 4.14 19.79
C LEU A 13 15.44 3.13 19.08
N PRO A 14 15.12 1.99 19.70
CA PRO A 14 14.25 1.02 19.04
C PRO A 14 12.88 1.57 18.64
N SER A 15 12.33 2.43 19.44
CA SER A 15 11.02 3.01 19.14
C SER A 15 11.03 3.85 17.88
N LEU A 16 12.06 4.66 17.70
CA LEU A 16 12.19 5.50 16.52
C LEU A 16 12.38 4.66 15.26
N VAL A 17 13.17 3.61 15.35
CA VAL A 17 13.44 2.74 14.22
C VAL A 17 12.14 2.06 13.75
N LEU A 18 11.35 1.57 14.69
CA LEU A 18 10.09 0.92 14.36
C LEU A 18 9.12 1.88 13.69
N ALA A 19 9.03 3.10 14.17
CA ALA A 19 8.13 4.09 13.59
C ALA A 19 8.51 4.40 12.14
N GLN A 20 9.79 4.46 11.83
CA GLN A 20 10.26 4.72 10.48
C GLN A 20 10.00 3.56 9.55
N GLN A 21 10.14 2.34 10.03
CA GLN A 21 9.93 1.15 9.21
C GLN A 21 8.48 0.93 8.83
N SER A 22 7.54 1.43 9.63
CA SER A 22 6.12 1.19 9.38
C SER A 22 5.60 1.86 8.11
N LYS A 23 6.36 2.79 7.51
CA LYS A 23 5.94 3.52 6.31
C LYS A 23 6.42 2.93 5.00
N SER A 24 7.10 1.79 5.04
CA SER A 24 7.62 1.15 3.83
C SER A 24 6.94 -0.18 3.61
N ASP A 25 7.01 -0.66 2.36
CA ASP A 25 6.47 -1.97 1.98
C ASP A 25 4.98 -2.12 2.25
N MET A 26 4.24 -1.06 1.99
CA MET A 26 2.79 -1.09 2.12
C MET A 26 2.16 -1.82 0.94
N ILE A 27 0.98 -2.37 1.17
CA ILE A 27 0.16 -2.99 0.14
C ILE A 27 -1.03 -2.07 -0.09
N ALA A 28 -1.17 -1.57 -1.32
CA ALA A 28 -2.29 -0.69 -1.69
C ALA A 28 -3.33 -1.52 -2.43
N VAL A 29 -4.54 -1.59 -1.89
CA VAL A 29 -5.64 -2.31 -2.53
C VAL A 29 -6.61 -1.30 -3.12
N ALA A 30 -6.80 -1.35 -4.44
CA ALA A 30 -7.80 -0.53 -5.11
C ALA A 30 -9.18 -0.98 -4.66
N ALA A 31 -9.98 -0.06 -4.14
CA ALA A 31 -11.22 -0.44 -3.47
C ALA A 31 -12.38 0.50 -3.84
N SER A 32 -13.58 -0.05 -3.77
CA SER A 32 -14.81 0.69 -4.07
C SER A 32 -15.30 1.50 -2.87
N ASP A 33 -14.74 1.27 -1.69
CA ASP A 33 -15.13 1.93 -0.45
C ASP A 33 -13.93 1.95 0.50
N LYS A 34 -14.07 2.59 1.65
CA LYS A 34 -12.97 2.79 2.60
C LYS A 34 -12.92 1.75 3.72
N THR A 35 -13.60 0.64 3.56
CA THR A 35 -13.60 -0.42 4.59
C THR A 35 -12.83 -1.63 4.11
N ALA A 36 -12.31 -2.41 5.05
CA ALA A 36 -11.53 -3.61 4.73
C ALA A 36 -12.37 -4.69 4.02
N SER A 37 -13.70 -4.60 4.11
CA SER A 37 -14.59 -5.54 3.43
C SER A 37 -15.01 -5.05 2.04
N ALA A 38 -14.52 -3.89 1.60
CA ALA A 38 -14.88 -3.31 0.31
C ALA A 38 -14.47 -4.22 -0.84
N ALA A 39 -15.21 -4.13 -1.94
CA ALA A 39 -14.85 -4.85 -3.15
C ALA A 39 -13.59 -4.24 -3.77
N VAL A 40 -12.74 -5.11 -4.32
CA VAL A 40 -11.57 -4.67 -5.06
C VAL A 40 -12.03 -4.01 -6.35
N SER A 41 -11.47 -2.86 -6.70
CA SER A 41 -11.84 -2.11 -7.89
C SER A 41 -11.36 -2.78 -9.16
N SER A 42 -12.11 -2.56 -10.24
CA SER A 42 -11.79 -3.15 -11.53
C SER A 42 -10.51 -2.60 -12.15
N GLN A 43 -10.17 -1.35 -11.89
CA GLN A 43 -9.00 -0.71 -12.47
C GLN A 43 -8.18 -0.01 -11.39
N ALA A 44 -6.87 -0.18 -11.46
CA ALA A 44 -5.97 0.43 -10.49
C ALA A 44 -5.96 1.96 -10.59
N GLY A 45 -5.77 2.49 -11.80
CA GLY A 45 -5.57 3.93 -11.98
C GLY A 45 -6.77 4.80 -11.64
N ARG A 46 -7.97 4.27 -11.84
CA ARG A 46 -9.21 5.03 -11.64
C ARG A 46 -10.00 4.59 -10.43
N SER A 47 -9.41 3.80 -9.56
CA SER A 47 -10.08 3.37 -8.34
C SER A 47 -10.47 4.60 -7.52
N PRO A 48 -11.68 4.64 -6.95
CA PRO A 48 -12.07 5.79 -6.11
C PRO A 48 -11.26 5.86 -4.82
N PHE A 49 -10.90 4.72 -4.26
CA PHE A 49 -10.17 4.66 -2.99
C PHE A 49 -9.05 3.64 -3.06
N PHE A 50 -8.07 3.82 -2.19
CA PHE A 50 -7.04 2.81 -1.94
C PHE A 50 -6.97 2.53 -0.45
N LEU A 51 -6.90 1.26 -0.11
CA LEU A 51 -6.71 0.83 1.26
C LEU A 51 -5.25 0.41 1.42
N LEU A 52 -4.57 1.01 2.38
CA LEU A 52 -3.14 0.76 2.60
C LEU A 52 -2.99 -0.17 3.80
N PHE A 53 -2.44 -1.34 3.54
CA PHE A 53 -2.21 -2.36 4.55
C PHE A 53 -0.71 -2.52 4.80
N ASP A 54 -0.34 -2.88 6.02
CA ASP A 54 1.07 -3.15 6.32
C ASP A 54 1.41 -4.62 6.02
N LYS A 55 2.65 -5.00 6.29
CA LYS A 55 3.12 -6.36 6.02
C LYS A 55 2.43 -7.43 6.85
N GLN A 56 1.82 -7.05 7.95
CA GLN A 56 1.06 -7.96 8.79
C GLN A 56 -0.40 -8.08 8.35
N GLY A 57 -0.78 -7.35 7.30
CA GLY A 57 -2.15 -7.40 6.81
C GLY A 57 -3.11 -6.51 7.55
N ARG A 58 -2.62 -5.53 8.31
CA ARG A 58 -3.48 -4.61 9.07
C ARG A 58 -3.74 -3.36 8.23
N LEU A 59 -4.99 -2.90 8.25
CA LEU A 59 -5.36 -1.66 7.56
C LEU A 59 -4.78 -0.47 8.31
N VAL A 60 -3.90 0.26 7.64
CA VAL A 60 -3.23 1.42 8.22
C VAL A 60 -3.94 2.71 7.86
N GLU A 61 -4.38 2.82 6.61
CA GLU A 61 -4.97 4.06 6.12
C GLU A 61 -5.89 3.77 4.94
N ALA A 62 -7.00 4.49 4.86
CA ALA A 62 -7.88 4.46 3.68
C ALA A 62 -7.84 5.86 3.07
N VAL A 63 -7.49 5.94 1.80
CA VAL A 63 -7.28 7.23 1.14
C VAL A 63 -8.14 7.34 -0.11
N ASP A 64 -8.54 8.59 -0.43
CA ASP A 64 -9.16 8.88 -1.71
C ASP A 64 -8.09 8.88 -2.79
N ASN A 65 -8.46 8.50 -4.00
CA ASN A 65 -7.57 8.64 -5.15
C ASN A 65 -7.80 10.04 -5.76
N PRO A 66 -6.87 10.98 -5.59
CA PRO A 66 -7.07 12.33 -6.09
C PRO A 66 -7.04 12.41 -7.62
N TYR A 67 -6.64 11.35 -8.29
CA TYR A 67 -6.47 11.34 -9.75
C TYR A 67 -7.49 10.47 -10.48
N LYS A 68 -8.52 10.00 -9.80
CA LYS A 68 -9.49 9.07 -10.40
C LYS A 68 -10.18 9.64 -11.65
N ASP A 69 -10.36 10.95 -11.71
CA ASP A 69 -11.04 11.60 -12.83
C ASP A 69 -10.07 12.24 -13.82
N SER A 70 -8.77 12.07 -13.66
CA SER A 70 -7.79 12.61 -14.58
C SER A 70 -7.80 11.87 -15.90
N GLY A 71 -7.50 12.58 -16.98
CA GLY A 71 -7.48 11.98 -18.31
C GLY A 71 -6.45 10.87 -18.46
N ASN A 72 -5.36 10.93 -17.70
CA ASN A 72 -4.31 9.92 -17.73
C ASN A 72 -4.02 9.51 -16.28
N ALA A 73 -5.00 8.90 -15.64
CA ALA A 73 -5.00 8.68 -14.20
C ALA A 73 -3.91 7.71 -13.71
N GLY A 74 -3.50 6.75 -14.55
CA GLY A 74 -2.64 5.66 -14.09
C GLY A 74 -1.32 6.12 -13.51
N ILE A 75 -0.59 6.97 -14.25
CA ILE A 75 0.76 7.37 -13.82
C ILE A 75 0.73 8.23 -12.55
N PRO A 76 -0.09 9.31 -12.47
CA PRO A 76 -0.13 10.08 -11.23
C PRO A 76 -0.66 9.29 -10.04
N THR A 77 -1.57 8.34 -10.27
CA THR A 77 -2.05 7.47 -9.21
C THR A 77 -0.90 6.62 -8.65
N LEU A 78 -0.06 6.05 -9.53
CA LEU A 78 1.09 5.25 -9.08
C LEU A 78 2.10 6.10 -8.32
N ASP A 79 2.35 7.33 -8.77
CA ASP A 79 3.23 8.24 -8.04
C ASP A 79 2.69 8.54 -6.65
N PHE A 80 1.39 8.75 -6.54
CA PHE A 80 0.72 8.98 -5.28
C PHE A 80 0.90 7.77 -4.34
N LEU A 81 0.66 6.57 -4.85
CA LEU A 81 0.81 5.36 -4.04
C LEU A 81 2.26 5.10 -3.64
N ALA A 82 3.20 5.40 -4.53
CA ALA A 82 4.62 5.28 -4.22
C ALA A 82 5.00 6.22 -3.06
N SER A 83 4.44 7.43 -3.05
CA SER A 83 4.70 8.38 -1.97
C SER A 83 4.14 7.90 -0.63
N LYS A 84 3.17 7.00 -0.65
CA LYS A 84 2.59 6.38 0.54
C LYS A 84 3.33 5.12 0.98
N GLY A 85 4.38 4.76 0.27
CA GLY A 85 5.19 3.58 0.61
C GLY A 85 4.71 2.27 0.02
N ALA A 86 3.79 2.32 -0.95
CA ALA A 86 3.25 1.10 -1.54
C ALA A 86 4.29 0.42 -2.43
N LYS A 87 4.49 -0.87 -2.21
CA LYS A 87 5.34 -1.73 -3.03
C LYS A 87 4.53 -2.75 -3.80
N VAL A 88 3.30 -2.97 -3.41
CA VAL A 88 2.37 -3.89 -4.06
C VAL A 88 1.08 -3.15 -4.27
N VAL A 89 0.49 -3.29 -5.45
CA VAL A 89 -0.83 -2.72 -5.75
C VAL A 89 -1.74 -3.85 -6.19
N VAL A 90 -2.91 -3.95 -5.58
CA VAL A 90 -3.90 -4.97 -5.91
C VAL A 90 -5.11 -4.33 -6.59
N ALA A 91 -5.54 -4.88 -7.70
CA ALA A 91 -6.75 -4.48 -8.42
C ALA A 91 -7.24 -5.67 -9.22
N GLU A 92 -8.45 -5.59 -9.79
CA GLU A 92 -8.92 -6.68 -10.65
C GLU A 92 -8.12 -6.73 -11.95
N GLY A 93 -7.68 -5.57 -12.45
CA GLY A 93 -6.90 -5.55 -13.67
C GLY A 93 -5.98 -4.33 -13.74
N PHE A 94 -4.97 -4.45 -14.59
CA PHE A 94 -4.00 -3.40 -14.83
C PHE A 94 -3.79 -3.25 -16.32
N GLY A 95 -3.77 -2.01 -16.81
CA GLY A 95 -3.41 -1.76 -18.19
C GLY A 95 -1.92 -2.05 -18.42
N PRO A 96 -1.54 -2.40 -19.66
CA PRO A 96 -0.14 -2.74 -19.94
C PRO A 96 0.83 -1.59 -19.66
N LYS A 97 0.41 -0.36 -19.91
CA LYS A 97 1.22 0.81 -19.64
C LYS A 97 1.46 0.99 -18.14
N ILE A 98 0.44 0.73 -17.32
CA ILE A 98 0.55 0.81 -15.87
C ILE A 98 1.55 -0.22 -15.34
N VAL A 99 1.50 -1.44 -15.87
CA VAL A 99 2.41 -2.50 -15.45
C VAL A 99 3.86 -2.11 -15.70
N GLU A 100 4.15 -1.51 -16.86
CA GLU A 100 5.50 -1.06 -17.18
C GLU A 100 5.99 0.01 -16.21
N VAL A 101 5.13 0.99 -15.91
CA VAL A 101 5.48 2.05 -14.97
C VAL A 101 5.70 1.48 -13.57
N MET A 102 4.88 0.53 -13.16
CA MET A 102 5.04 -0.13 -11.87
C MET A 102 6.41 -0.80 -11.76
N LYS A 103 6.83 -1.51 -12.81
CA LYS A 103 8.14 -2.15 -12.83
C LYS A 103 9.26 -1.14 -12.63
N SER A 104 9.17 0.00 -13.30
CA SER A 104 10.20 1.03 -13.18
C SER A 104 10.26 1.63 -11.79
N LYS A 105 9.17 1.56 -11.03
CA LYS A 105 9.10 2.08 -9.66
C LYS A 105 9.36 1.02 -8.60
N GLY A 106 9.63 -0.22 -9.02
CA GLY A 106 9.81 -1.32 -8.07
C GLY A 106 8.53 -1.78 -7.40
N MET A 107 7.40 -1.54 -8.04
CA MET A 107 6.08 -1.95 -7.53
C MET A 107 5.63 -3.23 -8.21
N ARG A 108 4.89 -4.06 -7.49
CA ARG A 108 4.41 -5.34 -8.00
C ARG A 108 2.89 -5.33 -8.16
N PRO A 109 2.36 -5.64 -9.34
CA PRO A 109 0.91 -5.76 -9.53
C PRO A 109 0.42 -7.14 -9.08
N VAL A 110 -0.74 -7.16 -8.41
CA VAL A 110 -1.43 -8.39 -8.03
C VAL A 110 -2.87 -8.26 -8.49
N GLU A 111 -3.31 -9.18 -9.35
CA GLU A 111 -4.70 -9.20 -9.80
C GLU A 111 -5.52 -10.06 -8.87
N PHE A 112 -6.64 -9.51 -8.43
CA PHE A 112 -7.51 -10.22 -7.50
C PHE A 112 -8.93 -9.69 -7.61
N LYS A 113 -9.89 -10.59 -7.62
CA LYS A 113 -11.30 -10.25 -7.65
C LYS A 113 -11.95 -10.75 -6.36
N GLY A 114 -12.59 -9.84 -5.64
CA GLY A 114 -13.19 -10.18 -4.35
C GLY A 114 -13.13 -8.98 -3.43
N ASN A 115 -12.97 -9.22 -2.14
CA ASN A 115 -12.91 -8.13 -1.18
C ASN A 115 -11.45 -7.81 -0.79
N ALA A 116 -11.26 -6.64 -0.19
CA ALA A 116 -9.93 -6.14 0.10
C ALA A 116 -9.20 -7.00 1.14
N ARG A 117 -9.90 -7.51 2.13
CA ARG A 117 -9.28 -8.35 3.15
C ARG A 117 -8.66 -9.61 2.56
N ASP A 118 -9.39 -10.27 1.65
CA ASP A 118 -8.86 -11.45 0.98
C ASP A 118 -7.77 -11.08 -0.01
N ALA A 119 -7.87 -9.90 -0.62
CA ALA A 119 -6.84 -9.41 -1.54
C ALA A 119 -5.48 -9.27 -0.85
N VAL A 120 -5.48 -8.75 0.36
CA VAL A 120 -4.24 -8.60 1.15
C VAL A 120 -3.64 -9.96 1.48
N LYS A 121 -4.48 -10.92 1.85
CA LYS A 121 -3.99 -12.29 2.09
C LYS A 121 -3.31 -12.85 0.86
N LYS A 122 -3.92 -12.66 -0.29
CA LYS A 122 -3.33 -13.11 -1.55
C LYS A 122 -1.99 -12.46 -1.81
N ALA A 123 -1.90 -11.14 -1.63
CA ALA A 123 -0.67 -10.40 -1.86
C ALA A 123 0.45 -10.88 -0.93
N LEU A 124 0.13 -11.18 0.32
CA LEU A 124 1.12 -11.64 1.29
C LEU A 124 1.62 -13.06 0.98
N GLU A 125 0.78 -13.88 0.37
CA GLU A 125 1.16 -15.24 -0.02
C GLU A 125 2.11 -15.27 -1.23
N LEU A 126 2.09 -14.23 -2.04
CA LEU A 126 2.84 -14.19 -3.30
C LEU A 126 4.23 -13.58 -3.17
N LYS A 127 4.83 -13.65 -2.04
CA LYS A 127 6.17 -13.08 -1.83
C LYS A 127 7.23 -13.71 -2.71
#